data_b08318f1dd225be154ece7bafdfc6a3f
#
_entry.id   b08318f1dd225be154ece7bafdfc6a3f
#
_cell.length_a   1.000
_cell.length_b   1.000
_cell.length_c   1.000
_cell.angle_alpha   90.00
_cell.angle_beta   90.00
_cell.angle_gamma   90.00
#
_symmetry.space_group_name_H-M   'P 1'
#
loop_
_entity.id
_entity.type
_entity.pdbx_description
1 polymer ?
#
loop_
_entity_poly.entity_id
_entity_poly.type
_entity_poly.pdbx_seq_one_letter_code
_entity_poly.pdbx_strand_id
1 'polypeptide(L)' 'MELEEMTVKEFIENHNGNALLEQYAPVLLKYPLKLFYKKSVGEAFGRIVDKGVLTDADAKAALTNIKAVI' A
#
# COMPACT_ATOMS: atom_id res chain seq x y z
N MET A 1 -4.79 15.25 1.33
CA MET A 1 -3.84 14.52 0.47
C MET A 1 -4.39 13.14 0.18
N GLU A 2 -4.33 12.74 -1.07
CA GLU A 2 -4.78 11.41 -1.44
C GLU A 2 -3.79 10.35 -0.98
N LEU A 3 -4.29 9.20 -0.52
CA LEU A 3 -3.44 8.11 -0.09
C LEU A 3 -2.45 7.69 -1.18
N GLU A 4 -2.91 7.62 -2.41
CA GLU A 4 -2.07 7.17 -3.53
C GLU A 4 -0.91 8.12 -3.82
N GLU A 5 -1.02 9.38 -3.44
CA GLU A 5 0.03 10.39 -3.65
C GLU A 5 1.05 10.42 -2.51
N MET A 6 0.70 9.85 -1.37
CA MET A 6 1.57 9.78 -0.21
C MET A 6 2.70 8.79 -0.48
N THR A 7 3.92 9.07 0.01
CA THR A 7 4.99 8.09 -0.12
C THR A 7 4.72 6.90 0.79
N VAL A 8 5.25 5.75 0.40
CA VAL A 8 5.14 4.54 1.23
C VAL A 8 5.75 4.79 2.61
N LYS A 9 6.88 5.48 2.65
CA LYS A 9 7.52 5.81 3.93
C LYS A 9 6.60 6.60 4.84
N GLU A 10 5.98 7.66 4.31
CA GLU A 10 5.08 8.49 5.09
C GLU A 10 3.87 7.69 5.57
N PHE A 11 3.31 6.87 4.70
CA PHE A 11 2.19 6.02 5.05
C PHE A 11 2.54 5.10 6.23
N ILE A 12 3.68 4.43 6.16
CA ILE A 12 4.09 3.48 7.20
C ILE A 12 4.43 4.19 8.51
N GLU A 13 5.15 5.31 8.44
CA GLU A 13 5.64 5.98 9.65
C GLU A 13 4.59 6.87 10.31
N ASN A 14 3.74 7.54 9.53
CA ASN A 14 2.82 8.54 10.06
C ASN A 14 1.38 8.08 10.17
N HIS A 15 1.02 7.01 9.47
CA HIS A 15 -0.37 6.54 9.41
C HIS A 15 -0.53 5.08 9.83
N ASN A 16 0.47 4.54 10.54
CA ASN A 16 0.44 3.16 11.02
C ASN A 16 0.22 2.16 9.88
N GLY A 17 0.90 2.41 8.76
CA GLY A 17 0.69 1.65 7.54
C GLY A 17 0.94 0.16 7.68
N ASN A 18 1.91 -0.26 8.52
CA ASN A 18 2.18 -1.69 8.72
C ASN A 18 0.95 -2.41 9.25
N ALA A 19 0.28 -1.84 10.23
CA ALA A 19 -0.93 -2.45 10.79
C ALA A 19 -2.06 -2.47 9.79
N LEU A 20 -2.21 -1.41 9.00
CA LEU A 20 -3.24 -1.34 7.97
C LEU A 20 -2.98 -2.35 6.86
N LEU A 21 -1.73 -2.50 6.44
CA LEU A 21 -1.38 -3.51 5.43
C LEU A 21 -1.59 -4.92 5.97
N GLU A 22 -1.25 -5.15 7.23
CA GLU A 22 -1.49 -6.45 7.84
C GLU A 22 -2.97 -6.82 7.82
N GLN A 23 -3.83 -5.83 8.01
CA GLN A 23 -5.27 -6.07 8.03
C GLN A 23 -5.88 -6.21 6.64
N TYR A 24 -5.48 -5.37 5.69
CA TYR A 24 -6.16 -5.28 4.39
C TYR A 24 -5.39 -5.88 3.23
N ALA A 25 -4.06 -5.96 3.32
CA ALA A 25 -3.23 -6.49 2.26
C ALA A 25 -1.97 -7.14 2.83
N PRO A 26 -2.14 -8.19 3.66
CA PRO A 26 -0.99 -8.78 4.38
C PRO A 26 0.09 -9.34 3.46
N VAL A 27 -0.27 -9.70 2.23
CA VAL A 27 0.71 -10.20 1.27
C VAL A 27 1.81 -9.18 0.98
N LEU A 28 1.51 -7.89 1.11
CA LEU A 28 2.49 -6.84 0.86
C LEU A 28 3.60 -6.82 1.91
N LEU A 29 3.33 -7.31 3.10
CA LEU A 29 4.34 -7.34 4.16
C LEU A 29 5.42 -8.38 3.90
N LYS A 30 5.18 -9.30 2.97
CA LYS A 30 6.17 -10.29 2.56
C LYS A 30 7.21 -9.71 1.60
N TYR A 31 6.95 -8.51 1.10
CA TYR A 31 7.85 -7.84 0.17
C TYR A 31 8.71 -6.82 0.91
N PRO A 32 9.92 -6.55 0.43
CA PRO A 32 10.77 -5.52 1.05
C PRO A 32 10.24 -4.14 0.70
N LEU A 33 9.30 -3.65 1.51
CA LEU A 33 8.64 -2.36 1.27
C LEU A 33 9.64 -1.20 1.24
N LYS A 34 10.82 -1.38 1.84
CA LYS A 34 11.86 -0.35 1.80
C LYS A 34 12.28 0.01 0.39
N LEU A 35 12.13 -0.92 -0.56
CA LEU A 35 12.40 -0.63 -1.96
C LEU A 35 11.44 0.40 -2.55
N PHE A 36 10.28 0.54 -1.95
CA PHE A 36 9.24 1.46 -2.41
C PHE A 36 9.10 2.69 -1.54
N TYR A 37 9.96 2.89 -0.55
CA TYR A 37 9.80 3.99 0.41
C TYR A 37 9.76 5.37 -0.26
N LYS A 38 10.50 5.55 -1.34
CA LYS A 38 10.53 6.82 -2.06
C LYS A 38 9.42 6.96 -3.08
N LYS A 39 8.67 5.89 -3.31
CA LYS A 39 7.59 5.88 -4.29
C LYS A 39 6.26 6.13 -3.60
N SER A 40 5.29 6.60 -4.36
CA SER A 40 3.95 6.80 -3.81
C SER A 40 3.28 5.46 -3.53
N VAL A 41 2.31 5.47 -2.62
CA VAL A 41 1.52 4.27 -2.30
C VAL A 41 0.86 3.73 -3.57
N GLY A 42 0.31 4.61 -4.40
CA GLY A 42 -0.33 4.18 -5.65
C GLY A 42 0.64 3.50 -6.59
N GLU A 43 1.84 4.05 -6.74
CA GLU A 43 2.86 3.44 -7.59
C GLU A 43 3.31 2.09 -7.05
N ALA A 44 3.49 1.99 -5.73
CA ALA A 44 3.88 0.73 -5.11
C ALA A 44 2.84 -0.36 -5.34
N PHE A 45 1.56 -0.03 -5.15
CA PHE A 45 0.48 -0.98 -5.41
C PHE A 45 0.43 -1.38 -6.88
N GLY A 46 0.63 -0.42 -7.80
CA GLY A 46 0.66 -0.72 -9.22
C GLY A 46 1.76 -1.70 -9.60
N ARG A 47 2.93 -1.53 -9.02
CA ARG A 47 4.05 -2.45 -9.30
C ARG A 47 3.79 -3.85 -8.76
N ILE A 48 3.13 -3.94 -7.62
CA ILE A 48 2.79 -5.23 -7.03
C ILE A 48 1.71 -5.94 -7.85
N VAL A 49 0.75 -5.21 -8.37
CA VAL A 49 -0.24 -5.76 -9.30
C VAL A 49 0.45 -6.27 -10.57
N ASP A 50 1.41 -5.50 -11.10
CA ASP A 50 2.17 -5.91 -12.29
C ASP A 50 2.96 -7.20 -12.07
N LYS A 51 3.39 -7.44 -10.84
CA LYS A 51 4.10 -8.67 -10.49
C LYS A 51 3.17 -9.87 -10.29
N GLY A 52 1.86 -9.65 -10.35
CA GLY A 52 0.89 -10.72 -10.18
C GLY A 52 0.63 -11.12 -8.73
N VAL A 53 1.08 -10.33 -7.77
CA VAL A 53 0.91 -10.62 -6.34
C VAL A 53 -0.51 -10.32 -5.89
N LEU A 54 -1.08 -9.23 -6.39
CA LEU A 54 -2.46 -8.84 -6.15
C LEU A 54 -3.15 -8.61 -7.48
N THR A 55 -4.44 -8.87 -7.52
CA THR A 55 -5.24 -8.45 -8.67
C THR A 55 -5.51 -6.95 -8.57
N ASP A 56 -5.84 -6.33 -9.68
CA ASP A 56 -6.21 -4.92 -9.70
C ASP A 56 -7.42 -4.67 -8.80
N ALA A 57 -8.38 -5.57 -8.80
CA ALA A 57 -9.56 -5.44 -7.93
C ALA A 57 -9.21 -5.51 -6.46
N ASP A 58 -8.32 -6.43 -6.07
CA ASP A 58 -7.88 -6.55 -4.68
C ASP A 58 -7.08 -5.32 -4.24
N ALA A 59 -6.23 -4.80 -5.11
CA ALA A 59 -5.47 -3.60 -4.80
C ALA A 59 -6.38 -2.40 -4.57
N LYS A 60 -7.39 -2.22 -5.43
CA LYS A 60 -8.36 -1.14 -5.28
C LYS A 60 -9.18 -1.29 -4.02
N ALA A 61 -9.59 -2.50 -3.69
CA ALA A 61 -10.35 -2.75 -2.47
C ALA A 61 -9.52 -2.41 -1.23
N ALA A 62 -8.26 -2.82 -1.20
CA ALA A 62 -7.37 -2.52 -0.09
C ALA A 62 -7.19 -1.00 0.07
N LEU A 63 -6.93 -0.30 -1.02
CA LEU A 63 -6.77 1.15 -0.97
C LEU A 63 -8.03 1.85 -0.48
N THR A 64 -9.21 1.40 -0.94
CA THR A 64 -10.48 1.97 -0.52
C THR A 64 -10.70 1.77 0.98
N ASN A 65 -10.42 0.57 1.49
CA ASN A 65 -10.59 0.27 2.91
C ASN A 65 -9.61 1.07 3.77
N ILE A 66 -8.38 1.22 3.32
CA ILE A 66 -7.39 1.99 4.06
C ILE A 66 -7.78 3.47 4.09
N LYS A 67 -8.24 4.01 2.97
CA LYS A 67 -8.70 5.40 2.92
C LYS A 67 -9.83 5.68 3.90
N ALA A 68 -10.65 4.69 4.17
CA ALA A 68 -11.80 4.87 5.08
C ALA A 68 -11.37 5.00 6.52
N VAL A 69 -10.14 4.59 6.88
CA VAL A 69 -9.68 4.58 8.27
C VAL A 69 -8.54 5.56 8.57
N ILE A 70 -8.01 6.25 7.56
CA ILE A 70 -6.96 7.25 7.80
C ILE A 70 -7.42 8.69 7.59
#